data_c752e0d8d037a2cd893d858a316a4e58
#
_entry.id   c752e0d8d037a2cd893d858a316a4e58
#
_cell.length_a   1.000
_cell.length_b   1.000
_cell.length_c   1.000
_cell.angle_alpha   90.00
_cell.angle_beta   90.00
_cell.angle_gamma   90.00
#
_symmetry.space_group_name_H-M   'P 1'
#
loop_
_entity.id
_entity.type
_entity.pdbx_description
1 polymer ?
#
loop_
_entity_poly.entity_id
_entity_poly.type
_entity_poly.pdbx_seq_one_letter_code
_entity_poly.pdbx_strand_id
1 'polypeptide(L)'
;MEYRSKKELDGDVRIVEISGYDRCACCGTHPLRTGEIRLIKILSVQNYKGGVRIAMLAGNRALEDYMDKHESVVDISHLLSAKTGEITGAVERLLKEMADLKYTMVQMKREIMERKAKTLEISTNAVCV
;
A
#
# COMPACT_ATOMS: atom_id res chain seq x y z
N MET A 1 21.25 16.81 36.62
CA MET A 1 20.53 17.30 35.42
C MET A 1 19.68 16.16 34.90
N GLU A 2 18.34 16.25 34.95
CA GLU A 2 17.47 15.17 34.47
C GLU A 2 17.42 15.14 32.95
N TYR A 3 17.68 13.97 32.38
CA TYR A 3 17.56 13.69 30.94
C TYR A 3 17.06 12.27 30.73
N ARG A 4 16.40 12.02 29.61
CA ARG A 4 15.94 10.70 29.24
C ARG A 4 17.05 9.89 28.58
N SER A 5 17.31 8.67 29.09
CA SER A 5 18.22 7.71 28.49
C SER A 5 17.60 6.32 28.45
N LYS A 6 17.97 5.52 27.46
CA LYS A 6 17.55 4.11 27.32
C LYS A 6 18.40 3.16 28.14
N LYS A 7 19.59 3.60 28.57
CA LYS A 7 20.58 2.82 29.33
C LYS A 7 21.28 3.76 30.33
N GLU A 8 21.82 3.19 31.38
CA GLU A 8 22.82 3.90 32.20
C GLU A 8 24.06 4.13 31.34
N LEU A 9 24.58 5.34 31.40
CA LEU A 9 25.71 5.78 30.59
C LEU A 9 26.81 6.25 31.54
N ASP A 10 27.99 5.66 31.42
CA ASP A 10 29.21 6.06 32.10
C ASP A 10 30.05 6.97 31.19
N GLY A 11 30.66 8.00 31.78
CA GLY A 11 31.51 8.98 31.07
C GLY A 11 30.78 10.16 30.47
N ASP A 12 31.40 10.81 29.47
CA ASP A 12 30.88 11.99 28.82
C ASP A 12 29.67 11.67 27.95
N VAL A 13 28.52 12.25 28.25
CA VAL A 13 27.26 12.00 27.59
C VAL A 13 26.82 13.23 26.81
N ARG A 14 26.58 13.07 25.50
CA ARG A 14 26.00 14.12 24.67
C ARG A 14 24.50 14.23 24.92
N ILE A 15 24.08 15.37 25.41
CA ILE A 15 22.66 15.70 25.62
C ILE A 15 22.15 16.53 24.44
N VAL A 16 21.03 16.10 23.89
CA VAL A 16 20.26 16.85 22.89
C VAL A 16 19.04 17.41 23.58
N GLU A 17 18.90 18.73 23.52
CA GLU A 17 17.77 19.44 24.12
C GLU A 17 16.92 20.11 23.05
N ILE A 18 15.61 19.85 23.11
CA ILE A 18 14.59 20.58 22.37
C ILE A 18 13.86 21.44 23.40
N SER A 19 14.17 22.73 23.42
CA SER A 19 13.68 23.67 24.43
C SER A 19 12.17 23.56 24.62
N GLY A 20 11.76 23.33 25.90
CA GLY A 20 10.35 23.20 26.28
C GLY A 20 9.68 21.86 25.93
N TYR A 21 10.36 20.91 25.29
CA TYR A 21 9.78 19.64 24.85
C TYR A 21 10.50 18.40 25.38
N ASP A 22 11.79 18.26 25.11
CA ASP A 22 12.50 17.04 25.46
C ASP A 22 14.00 17.29 25.68
N ARG A 23 14.59 16.44 26.51
CA ARG A 23 16.02 16.40 26.79
C ARG A 23 16.45 14.95 26.87
N CYS A 24 17.28 14.49 25.92
CA CYS A 24 17.67 13.11 25.84
C CYS A 24 19.16 12.92 25.52
N ALA A 25 19.73 11.81 26.01
CA ALA A 25 21.05 11.37 25.61
C ALA A 25 20.99 10.76 24.21
N CYS A 26 21.74 11.32 23.26
CA CYS A 26 21.76 10.83 21.89
C CYS A 26 23.09 11.13 21.19
N CYS A 27 23.72 10.10 20.63
CA CYS A 27 24.96 10.20 19.86
C CYS A 27 24.72 10.36 18.34
N GLY A 28 23.47 10.30 17.88
CA GLY A 28 23.12 10.44 16.47
C GLY A 28 23.29 11.85 15.92
N THR A 29 23.20 11.98 14.62
CA THR A 29 23.15 13.28 13.94
C THR A 29 21.77 13.91 14.10
N HIS A 30 21.73 15.22 14.34
CA HIS A 30 20.48 15.97 14.50
C HIS A 30 20.54 17.22 13.61
N PRO A 31 19.40 17.61 13.00
CA PRO A 31 19.28 18.92 12.38
C PRO A 31 19.36 20.01 13.46
N LEU A 32 19.85 21.17 13.08
CA LEU A 32 19.95 22.32 13.98
C LEU A 32 18.59 22.94 14.27
N ARG A 33 17.66 22.83 13.34
CA ARG A 33 16.31 23.39 13.42
C ARG A 33 15.27 22.38 12.97
N THR A 34 14.12 22.34 13.62
CA THR A 34 13.01 21.45 13.24
C THR A 34 12.50 21.70 11.82
N GLY A 35 12.57 22.94 11.33
CA GLY A 35 12.21 23.27 9.94
C GLY A 35 13.08 22.59 8.87
N GLU A 36 14.29 22.14 9.22
CA GLU A 36 15.16 21.40 8.28
C GLU A 36 14.64 19.99 7.98
N ILE A 37 13.76 19.46 8.84
CA ILE A 37 13.07 18.16 8.64
C ILE A 37 12.07 18.27 7.49
N ARG A 38 11.49 19.43 7.25
CA ARG A 38 10.52 19.76 6.20
C ARG A 38 9.23 18.94 6.29
N LEU A 39 9.24 17.70 5.81
CA LEU A 39 8.08 16.82 5.69
C LEU A 39 8.28 15.58 6.53
N ILE A 40 7.23 15.18 7.25
CA ILE A 40 7.13 13.87 7.92
C ILE A 40 5.95 13.13 7.33
N LYS A 41 6.17 11.88 6.88
CA LYS A 41 5.14 10.99 6.37
C LYS A 41 5.04 9.75 7.25
N ILE A 42 3.89 9.52 7.82
CA ILE A 42 3.59 8.28 8.55
C ILE A 42 3.23 7.19 7.54
N LEU A 43 3.95 6.08 7.57
CA LEU A 43 3.73 4.92 6.70
C LEU A 43 2.79 3.91 7.35
N SER A 44 3.01 3.59 8.63
CA SER A 44 2.18 2.64 9.36
C SER A 44 2.24 2.90 10.87
N VAL A 45 1.18 2.44 11.53
CA VAL A 45 1.05 2.45 12.98
C VAL A 45 0.63 1.05 13.41
N GLN A 46 1.39 0.43 14.34
CA GLN A 46 1.14 -0.93 14.80
C GLN A 46 1.22 -0.99 16.34
N ASN A 47 0.34 -1.77 16.96
CA ASN A 47 0.45 -2.06 18.38
C ASN A 47 1.71 -2.90 18.65
N TYR A 48 2.50 -2.54 19.65
CA TYR A 48 3.74 -3.23 19.97
C TYR A 48 4.08 -3.17 21.45
N LYS A 49 4.11 -4.31 22.12
CA LYS A 49 4.57 -4.48 23.52
C LYS A 49 3.99 -3.44 24.50
N GLY A 50 2.68 -3.24 24.50
CA GLY A 50 2.00 -2.26 25.37
C GLY A 50 2.14 -0.79 24.94
N GLY A 51 2.72 -0.55 23.77
CA GLY A 51 2.84 0.77 23.15
C GLY A 51 2.54 0.71 21.66
N VAL A 52 3.06 1.67 20.91
CA VAL A 52 2.83 1.80 19.47
C VAL A 52 4.16 1.89 18.74
N ARG A 53 4.29 1.14 17.64
CA ARG A 53 5.39 1.26 16.68
C ARG A 53 4.90 2.07 15.48
N ILE A 54 5.55 3.19 15.21
CA ILE A 54 5.25 4.05 14.08
C ILE A 54 6.41 3.94 13.07
N ALA A 55 6.11 3.56 11.84
CA ALA A 55 7.04 3.67 10.72
C ALA A 55 6.80 5.01 10.02
N MET A 56 7.86 5.79 9.81
CA MET A 56 7.77 7.10 9.19
C MET A 56 8.98 7.39 8.30
N LEU A 57 8.78 8.27 7.34
CA LEU A 57 9.81 8.91 6.55
C LEU A 57 9.87 10.39 6.90
N ALA A 58 11.05 10.99 6.80
CA ALA A 58 11.24 12.41 7.05
C ALA A 58 12.17 13.02 5.99
N GLY A 59 12.01 14.31 5.74
CA GLY A 59 12.82 15.08 4.79
C GLY A 59 12.68 14.61 3.34
N ASN A 60 13.79 14.54 2.64
CA ASN A 60 13.82 14.17 1.22
C ASN A 60 13.23 12.77 0.96
N ARG A 61 13.45 11.80 1.84
CA ARG A 61 12.85 10.45 1.71
C ARG A 61 11.33 10.48 1.68
N ALA A 62 10.72 11.36 2.48
CA ALA A 62 9.26 11.52 2.46
C ALA A 62 8.77 12.17 1.17
N LEU A 63 9.55 13.11 0.62
CA LEU A 63 9.25 13.76 -0.66
C LEU A 63 9.39 12.77 -1.84
N GLU A 64 10.48 12.02 -1.89
CA GLU A 64 10.73 10.97 -2.89
C GLU A 64 9.56 9.96 -2.91
N ASP A 65 9.18 9.43 -1.75
CA ASP A 65 8.06 8.50 -1.64
C ASP A 65 6.71 9.10 -2.10
N TYR A 66 6.52 10.41 -1.94
CA TYR A 66 5.35 11.09 -2.52
C TYR A 66 5.43 11.21 -4.04
N MET A 67 6.61 11.52 -4.57
CA MET A 67 6.83 11.64 -6.01
C MET A 67 6.61 10.30 -6.71
N ASP A 68 7.21 9.21 -6.20
CA ASP A 68 7.04 7.86 -6.73
C ASP A 68 5.56 7.42 -6.77
N LYS A 69 4.83 7.71 -5.68
CA LYS A 69 3.39 7.41 -5.61
C LYS A 69 2.57 8.28 -6.54
N HIS A 70 2.94 9.55 -6.70
CA HIS A 70 2.28 10.44 -7.64
C HIS A 70 2.46 9.95 -9.07
N GLU A 71 3.67 9.59 -9.47
CA GLU A 71 3.99 9.03 -10.79
C GLU A 71 3.17 7.76 -11.05
N SER A 72 3.16 6.83 -10.09
CA SER A 72 2.34 5.61 -10.18
C SER A 72 0.84 5.91 -10.39
N VAL A 73 0.31 6.93 -9.71
CA VAL A 73 -1.10 7.35 -9.87
C VAL A 73 -1.33 7.94 -11.25
N VAL A 74 -0.39 8.73 -11.77
CA VAL A 74 -0.47 9.30 -13.13
C VAL A 74 -0.44 8.18 -14.18
N ASP A 75 0.43 7.19 -14.03
CA ASP A 75 0.51 6.05 -14.93
C ASP A 75 -0.78 5.23 -14.95
N ILE A 76 -1.37 4.96 -13.77
CA ILE A 76 -2.66 4.28 -13.68
C ILE A 76 -3.77 5.13 -14.33
N SER A 77 -3.73 6.45 -14.16
CA SER A 77 -4.67 7.40 -14.81
C SER A 77 -4.61 7.26 -16.34
N HIS A 78 -3.41 7.19 -16.91
CA HIS A 78 -3.20 6.98 -18.34
C HIS A 78 -3.71 5.61 -18.81
N LEU A 79 -3.37 4.52 -18.08
CA LEU A 79 -3.83 3.17 -18.42
C LEU A 79 -5.35 3.04 -18.43
N LEU A 80 -6.03 3.71 -17.50
CA LEU A 80 -7.47 3.69 -17.37
C LEU A 80 -8.17 4.78 -18.21
N SER A 81 -7.42 5.66 -18.87
CA SER A 81 -7.97 6.86 -19.55
C SER A 81 -8.92 7.65 -18.64
N ALA A 82 -8.58 7.77 -17.37
CA ALA A 82 -9.38 8.42 -16.32
C ALA A 82 -8.58 9.53 -15.64
N LYS A 83 -9.24 10.57 -15.15
CA LYS A 83 -8.57 11.61 -14.35
C LYS A 83 -8.07 11.02 -13.02
N THR A 84 -6.98 11.57 -12.49
CA THR A 84 -6.35 11.07 -11.25
C THR A 84 -7.33 10.98 -10.06
N GLY A 85 -8.29 11.90 -9.94
CA GLY A 85 -9.33 11.87 -8.92
C GLY A 85 -10.45 10.83 -9.16
N GLU A 86 -10.51 10.23 -10.35
CA GLU A 86 -11.57 9.30 -10.78
C GLU A 86 -11.06 7.85 -10.92
N ILE A 87 -9.80 7.59 -10.61
CA ILE A 87 -9.13 6.29 -10.78
C ILE A 87 -9.89 5.17 -10.07
N THR A 88 -10.30 5.38 -8.82
CA THR A 88 -11.03 4.36 -8.04
C THR A 88 -12.30 3.94 -8.74
N GLY A 89 -13.12 4.91 -9.19
CA GLY A 89 -14.34 4.60 -9.92
C GLY A 89 -14.09 3.94 -11.28
N ALA A 90 -12.97 4.26 -11.95
CA ALA A 90 -12.58 3.59 -13.20
C ALA A 90 -12.19 2.13 -12.95
N VAL A 91 -11.45 1.84 -11.88
CA VAL A 91 -11.11 0.47 -11.48
C VAL A 91 -12.36 -0.33 -11.12
N GLU A 92 -13.29 0.24 -10.35
CA GLU A 92 -14.55 -0.42 -10.00
C GLU A 92 -15.38 -0.77 -11.23
N ARG A 93 -15.49 0.14 -12.21
CA ARG A 93 -16.16 -0.14 -13.48
C ARG A 93 -15.49 -1.28 -14.24
N LEU A 94 -14.16 -1.24 -14.37
CA LEU A 94 -13.39 -2.28 -15.06
C LEU A 94 -13.57 -3.66 -14.40
N LEU A 95 -13.54 -3.72 -13.07
CA LEU A 95 -13.77 -4.97 -12.33
C LEU A 95 -15.18 -5.52 -12.56
N LYS A 96 -16.19 -4.65 -12.60
CA LYS A 96 -17.57 -5.04 -12.89
C LYS A 96 -17.70 -5.56 -14.32
N GLU A 97 -17.21 -4.83 -15.32
CA GLU A 97 -17.22 -5.25 -16.71
C GLU A 97 -16.52 -6.60 -16.91
N MET A 98 -15.40 -6.81 -16.25
CA MET A 98 -14.68 -8.09 -16.28
C MET A 98 -15.50 -9.22 -15.64
N ALA A 99 -16.25 -8.96 -14.56
CA ALA A 99 -17.13 -9.96 -13.96
C ALA A 99 -18.28 -10.32 -14.90
N ASP A 100 -18.91 -9.31 -15.52
CA ASP A 100 -20.01 -9.49 -16.48
C ASP A 100 -19.56 -10.27 -17.74
N LEU A 101 -18.37 -9.96 -18.26
CA LEU A 101 -17.77 -10.69 -19.38
C LEU A 101 -17.49 -12.15 -19.02
N LYS A 102 -16.93 -12.41 -17.85
CA LYS A 102 -16.70 -13.77 -17.36
C LYS A 102 -18.00 -14.56 -17.24
N TYR A 103 -19.04 -13.94 -16.70
CA TYR A 103 -20.36 -14.54 -16.59
C TYR A 103 -20.92 -14.91 -17.99
N THR A 104 -20.91 -13.94 -18.90
CA THR A 104 -21.37 -14.14 -20.27
C THR A 104 -20.60 -15.25 -20.99
N MET A 105 -19.26 -15.29 -20.83
CA MET A 105 -18.45 -16.33 -21.39
C MET A 105 -18.81 -17.74 -20.85
N VAL A 106 -19.11 -17.85 -19.56
CA VAL A 106 -19.55 -19.11 -18.95
C VAL A 106 -20.90 -19.54 -19.53
N GLN A 107 -21.86 -18.61 -19.68
CA GLN A 107 -23.15 -18.92 -20.28
C GLN A 107 -23.04 -19.37 -21.73
N MET A 108 -22.24 -18.67 -22.54
CA MET A 108 -21.98 -19.08 -23.93
C MET A 108 -21.33 -20.48 -24.04
N LYS A 109 -20.35 -20.75 -23.16
CA LYS A 109 -19.74 -22.11 -23.11
C LYS A 109 -20.79 -23.15 -22.78
N ARG A 110 -21.66 -22.92 -21.83
CA ARG A 110 -22.75 -23.81 -21.42
C ARG A 110 -23.69 -24.08 -22.61
N GLU A 111 -24.14 -23.04 -23.29
CA GLU A 111 -25.02 -23.17 -24.47
C GLU A 111 -24.34 -23.99 -25.59
N ILE A 112 -23.06 -23.75 -25.86
CA ILE A 112 -22.30 -24.53 -26.85
C ILE A 112 -22.23 -25.99 -26.45
N MET A 113 -21.98 -26.30 -25.17
CA MET A 113 -21.91 -27.66 -24.66
C MET A 113 -23.29 -28.36 -24.78
N GLU A 114 -24.36 -27.67 -24.41
CA GLU A 114 -25.72 -28.19 -24.54
C GLU A 114 -26.11 -28.47 -26.01
N ARG A 115 -25.75 -27.57 -26.94
CA ARG A 115 -25.97 -27.77 -28.36
C ARG A 115 -25.18 -28.99 -28.87
N LYS A 116 -23.89 -29.11 -28.52
CA LYS A 116 -23.05 -30.25 -28.88
C LYS A 116 -23.59 -31.54 -28.29
N ALA A 117 -24.05 -31.55 -27.04
CA ALA A 117 -24.65 -32.73 -26.41
C ALA A 117 -25.89 -33.23 -27.18
N LYS A 118 -26.74 -32.30 -27.66
CA LYS A 118 -27.94 -32.65 -28.47
C LYS A 118 -27.61 -33.22 -29.85
N THR A 119 -26.44 -32.91 -30.39
CA THR A 119 -26.00 -33.40 -31.71
C THR A 119 -25.22 -34.71 -31.61
N LEU A 120 -24.86 -35.16 -30.42
CA LEU A 120 -24.24 -36.47 -30.24
C LEU A 120 -25.32 -37.54 -30.36
N GLU A 121 -25.23 -38.38 -31.42
CA GLU A 121 -26.00 -39.60 -31.53
C GLU A 121 -25.56 -40.57 -30.43
N ILE A 122 -26.45 -40.86 -29.50
CA ILE A 122 -26.21 -41.83 -28.44
C ILE A 122 -26.32 -43.21 -29.10
N SER A 123 -25.20 -43.78 -29.47
CA SER A 123 -25.14 -45.18 -29.85
C SER A 123 -25.46 -46.04 -28.60
N THR A 124 -26.51 -46.83 -28.67
CA THR A 124 -27.05 -47.64 -27.57
C THR A 124 -26.08 -48.67 -27.01
N ASN A 125 -24.87 -48.78 -27.52
CA ASN A 125 -23.85 -49.76 -27.13
C ASN A 125 -22.56 -49.16 -26.56
N ALA A 126 -22.52 -47.85 -26.29
CA ALA A 126 -21.34 -47.23 -25.70
C ALA A 126 -21.61 -46.89 -24.22
N VAL A 127 -21.00 -47.64 -23.33
CA VAL A 127 -20.84 -47.25 -21.90
C VAL A 127 -19.67 -46.29 -21.88
N CYS A 128 -19.95 -45.01 -21.73
CA CYS A 128 -18.93 -44.02 -21.38
C CYS A 128 -18.62 -44.10 -19.87
N VAL A 129 -17.40 -44.49 -19.56
CA VAL A 129 -16.84 -44.43 -18.19
C VAL A 129 -16.21 -43.04 -17.98
#